data_1d84b96150b9bf4ce445d0ccb9fd90cd
#
_entry.id   1d84b96150b9bf4ce445d0ccb9fd90cd
#
_cell.length_a   1.000
_cell.length_b   1.000
_cell.length_c   1.000
_cell.angle_alpha   90.00
_cell.angle_beta   90.00
_cell.angle_gamma   90.00
#
_symmetry.space_group_name_H-M   'P 1'
#
loop_
_entity.id
_entity.type
_entity.pdbx_description
1 polymer ?
#
loop_
_entity_poly.entity_id
_entity_poly.type
_entity_poly.pdbx_seq_one_letter_code
_entity_poly.pdbx_strand_id
1 'polypeptide(L)'
;DVYKRQVLNRVTDTYGPIPYSEIGSTGKIQVAYDDQPKVYSQMFDELDEAIALLDENIDRSITSTTDQVFDGTAVKWCRFANSMKLRLAMRVVYTDFVSSKGLSPQQLGEQAVAHSVGVMQSNADNAQLSSLAFGKDGNPLYTACMYNSPAGSVTGGDSHAAADIICYMNGYE
;
A
#
# COMPACT_ATOMS: atom_id res chain seq x y z
N ASP A 1 9.96 2.80 4.14
CA ASP A 1 9.93 1.55 3.38
C ASP A 1 8.53 1.00 3.10
N VAL A 2 7.54 1.12 3.99
CA VAL A 2 6.16 0.66 3.76
C VAL A 2 5.54 1.28 2.50
N TYR A 3 5.78 2.55 2.22
CA TYR A 3 5.34 3.23 1.00
C TYR A 3 5.87 2.63 -0.30
N LYS A 4 7.15 2.25 -0.31
CA LYS A 4 7.77 1.63 -1.48
C LYS A 4 6.98 0.38 -1.90
N ARG A 5 6.54 -0.42 -0.92
CA ARG A 5 5.77 -1.65 -1.18
C ARG A 5 4.39 -1.37 -1.73
N GLN A 6 3.72 -0.33 -1.24
CA GLN A 6 2.42 0.06 -1.76
C GLN A 6 2.46 0.40 -3.26
N VAL A 7 3.47 1.15 -3.68
CA VAL A 7 3.63 1.52 -5.09
C VAL A 7 4.04 0.31 -5.93
N LEU A 8 5.08 -0.42 -5.49
CA LEU A 8 5.62 -1.56 -6.25
C LEU A 8 4.65 -2.76 -6.31
N ASN A 9 3.79 -2.94 -5.29
CA ASN A 9 2.70 -3.91 -5.37
C ASN A 9 1.76 -3.59 -6.55
N ARG A 10 1.35 -2.34 -6.72
CA ARG A 10 0.54 -1.93 -7.87
C ARG A 10 1.24 -2.18 -9.20
N VAL A 11 2.54 -1.92 -9.26
CA VAL A 11 3.32 -2.12 -10.48
C VAL A 11 3.40 -3.61 -10.82
N THR A 12 3.73 -4.49 -9.87
CA THR A 12 3.77 -5.93 -10.14
C THR A 12 2.40 -6.53 -10.41
N ASP A 13 1.34 -6.04 -9.78
CA ASP A 13 -0.04 -6.48 -10.06
C ASP A 13 -0.49 -6.12 -11.49
N THR A 14 0.06 -5.04 -12.04
CA THR A 14 -0.28 -4.58 -13.39
C THR A 14 0.59 -5.22 -14.46
N TYR A 15 1.88 -5.37 -14.21
CA TYR A 15 2.88 -5.74 -15.21
C TYR A 15 3.51 -7.13 -15.00
N GLY A 16 3.22 -7.80 -13.87
CA GLY A 16 3.83 -9.08 -13.51
C GLY A 16 5.26 -8.93 -13.00
N PRO A 17 6.26 -9.58 -13.62
CA PRO A 17 7.66 -9.46 -13.22
C PRO A 17 8.17 -8.01 -13.28
N ILE A 18 8.91 -7.58 -12.27
CA ILE A 18 9.50 -6.23 -12.18
C ILE A 18 10.92 -6.28 -11.62
N PRO A 19 11.79 -5.30 -11.91
CA PRO A 19 13.12 -5.24 -11.33
C PRO A 19 13.06 -4.78 -9.87
N TYR A 20 12.78 -5.68 -8.95
CA TYR A 20 12.54 -5.37 -7.54
C TYR A 20 13.80 -5.46 -6.67
N SER A 21 14.51 -6.60 -6.71
CA SER A 21 15.64 -6.89 -5.82
C SER A 21 16.87 -6.00 -6.04
N GLU A 22 17.09 -5.57 -7.26
CA GLU A 22 18.26 -4.76 -7.64
C GLU A 22 17.92 -3.27 -7.85
N ILE A 23 16.68 -2.84 -7.60
CA ILE A 23 16.26 -1.46 -7.82
C ILE A 23 17.02 -0.51 -6.87
N GLY A 24 17.66 0.50 -7.42
CA GLY A 24 18.48 1.45 -6.66
C GLY A 24 19.91 0.96 -6.33
N SER A 25 20.33 -0.19 -6.84
CA SER A 25 21.72 -0.60 -6.73
C SER A 25 22.61 0.35 -7.54
N THR A 26 23.65 0.90 -6.90
CA THR A 26 24.57 1.86 -7.51
C THR A 26 25.39 1.20 -8.64
N GLY A 27 25.44 1.88 -9.80
CA GLY A 27 26.32 1.51 -10.90
C GLY A 27 25.75 0.55 -11.95
N LYS A 28 24.52 0.05 -11.79
CA LYS A 28 23.84 -0.75 -12.81
C LYS A 28 22.86 0.09 -13.62
N ILE A 29 23.06 0.17 -14.92
CA ILE A 29 22.12 0.80 -15.87
C ILE A 29 21.00 -0.19 -16.24
N GLN A 30 21.30 -1.49 -16.25
CA GLN A 30 20.34 -2.55 -16.51
C GLN A 30 20.20 -3.44 -15.28
N VAL A 31 18.97 -3.68 -14.86
CA VAL A 31 18.60 -4.58 -13.76
C VAL A 31 17.72 -5.70 -14.28
N ALA A 32 17.92 -6.91 -13.76
CA ALA A 32 17.10 -8.05 -14.11
C ALA A 32 15.68 -7.91 -13.54
N TYR A 33 14.70 -8.49 -14.21
CA TYR A 33 13.35 -8.64 -13.71
C TYR A 33 13.29 -9.81 -12.74
N ASP A 34 12.67 -9.61 -11.60
CA ASP A 34 12.34 -10.67 -10.66
C ASP A 34 10.95 -11.23 -10.95
N ASP A 35 10.80 -12.54 -10.87
CA ASP A 35 9.50 -13.19 -11.00
C ASP A 35 8.55 -12.74 -9.90
N GLN A 36 7.26 -12.64 -10.22
CA GLN A 36 6.24 -12.13 -9.32
C GLN A 36 6.20 -12.85 -7.95
N PRO A 37 6.31 -14.20 -7.85
CA PRO A 37 6.40 -14.87 -6.56
C PRO A 37 7.58 -14.42 -5.71
N LYS A 38 8.75 -14.19 -6.32
CA LYS A 38 9.94 -13.66 -5.65
C LYS A 38 9.72 -12.24 -5.15
N VAL A 39 9.10 -11.38 -5.97
CA VAL A 39 8.73 -10.01 -5.59
C VAL A 39 7.82 -10.00 -4.37
N TYR A 40 6.76 -10.82 -4.37
CA TYR A 40 5.84 -10.93 -3.24
C TYR A 40 6.53 -11.46 -1.99
N SER A 41 7.37 -12.50 -2.11
CA SER A 41 8.13 -13.04 -0.98
C SER A 41 9.01 -11.98 -0.33
N GLN A 42 9.72 -11.22 -1.13
CA GLN A 42 10.57 -10.13 -0.62
C GLN A 42 9.74 -8.99 0.00
N MET A 43 8.57 -8.67 -0.55
CA MET A 43 7.66 -7.69 0.05
C MET A 43 7.19 -8.12 1.43
N PHE A 44 6.88 -9.41 1.64
CA PHE A 44 6.51 -9.93 2.96
C PHE A 44 7.65 -9.83 3.96
N ASP A 45 8.87 -10.22 3.55
CA ASP A 45 10.05 -10.13 4.43
C ASP A 45 10.34 -8.70 4.86
N GLU A 46 10.30 -7.76 3.92
CA GLU A 46 10.52 -6.34 4.18
C GLU A 46 9.39 -5.70 5.02
N LEU A 47 8.15 -6.17 4.90
CA LEU A 47 7.06 -5.74 5.77
C LEU A 47 7.23 -6.30 7.19
N ASP A 48 7.66 -7.55 7.34
CA ASP A 48 7.94 -8.15 8.64
C ASP A 48 9.04 -7.39 9.38
N GLU A 49 10.12 -7.02 8.70
CA GLU A 49 11.17 -6.17 9.28
C GLU A 49 10.63 -4.79 9.69
N ALA A 50 9.84 -4.16 8.83
CA ALA A 50 9.26 -2.85 9.12
C ALA A 50 8.31 -2.91 10.32
N ILE A 51 7.47 -3.95 10.42
CA ILE A 51 6.55 -4.18 11.54
C ILE A 51 7.33 -4.37 12.83
N ALA A 52 8.37 -5.21 12.83
CA ALA A 52 9.20 -5.46 14.00
C ALA A 52 9.87 -4.18 14.50
N LEU A 53 10.47 -3.38 13.60
CA LEU A 53 11.10 -2.10 13.96
C LEU A 53 10.09 -1.08 14.51
N LEU A 54 8.86 -1.05 13.96
CA LEU A 54 7.80 -0.17 14.46
C LEU A 54 7.28 -0.61 15.82
N ASP A 55 7.17 -1.91 16.05
CA ASP A 55 6.72 -2.48 17.32
C ASP A 55 7.75 -2.23 18.44
N GLU A 56 9.04 -2.42 18.16
CA GLU A 56 10.14 -2.08 19.11
C GLU A 56 10.16 -0.58 19.48
N ASN A 57 9.65 0.28 18.63
CA ASN A 57 9.65 1.73 18.81
C ASN A 57 8.23 2.31 18.90
N ILE A 58 7.28 1.53 19.37
CA ILE A 58 5.85 1.86 19.31
C ILE A 58 5.49 3.16 20.05
N ASP A 59 6.20 3.44 21.14
CA ASP A 59 6.01 4.64 21.96
C ASP A 59 6.77 5.87 21.45
N ARG A 60 7.55 5.71 20.38
CA ARG A 60 8.29 6.83 19.79
C ARG A 60 7.43 7.56 18.74
N SER A 61 7.55 8.87 18.73
CA SER A 61 6.96 9.70 17.69
C SER A 61 8.05 10.37 16.85
N ILE A 62 7.81 10.46 15.54
CA ILE A 62 8.59 11.28 14.62
C ILE A 62 7.94 12.67 14.58
N THR A 63 8.69 13.70 14.26
CA THR A 63 8.13 15.06 14.12
C THR A 63 7.07 15.07 13.00
N SER A 64 5.92 15.64 13.28
CA SER A 64 4.79 15.74 12.33
C SER A 64 5.16 16.44 11.01
N THR A 65 6.15 17.33 11.04
CA THR A 65 6.68 17.97 9.83
C THR A 65 7.41 17.01 8.88
N THR A 66 7.89 15.88 9.39
CA THR A 66 8.58 14.85 8.60
C THR A 66 7.61 13.79 8.11
N ASP A 67 6.61 13.43 8.92
CA ASP A 67 5.56 12.47 8.57
C ASP A 67 4.24 13.20 8.30
N GLN A 68 3.94 13.37 7.04
CA GLN A 68 2.72 14.05 6.58
C GLN A 68 1.50 13.13 6.45
N VAL A 69 1.61 11.86 6.85
CA VAL A 69 0.55 10.86 6.71
C VAL A 69 -0.11 10.53 8.03
N PHE A 70 0.70 10.24 9.04
CA PHE A 70 0.23 9.80 10.36
C PHE A 70 0.73 10.67 11.52
N ASP A 71 1.23 11.86 11.20
CA ASP A 71 1.74 12.83 12.20
C ASP A 71 2.82 12.22 13.13
N GLY A 72 3.64 11.34 12.59
CA GLY A 72 4.73 10.69 13.30
C GLY A 72 4.33 9.55 14.24
N THR A 73 3.11 9.04 14.15
CA THR A 73 2.59 8.02 15.07
C THR A 73 3.00 6.60 14.65
N ALA A 74 3.93 5.98 15.37
CA ALA A 74 4.41 4.62 15.08
C ALA A 74 3.29 3.56 15.08
N VAL A 75 2.33 3.66 15.99
CA VAL A 75 1.16 2.77 16.06
C VAL A 75 0.37 2.76 14.74
N LYS A 76 0.11 3.93 14.15
CA LYS A 76 -0.62 4.02 12.89
C LYS A 76 0.18 3.44 11.73
N TRP A 77 1.49 3.67 11.70
CA TRP A 77 2.38 3.06 10.72
C TRP A 77 2.42 1.53 10.85
N CYS A 78 2.44 1.00 12.07
CA CYS A 78 2.40 -0.43 12.33
C CYS A 78 1.08 -1.06 11.86
N ARG A 79 -0.07 -0.44 12.16
CA ARG A 79 -1.39 -0.86 11.66
C ARG A 79 -1.45 -0.83 10.13
N PHE A 80 -0.92 0.20 9.53
CA PHE A 80 -0.85 0.31 8.08
C PHE A 80 0.02 -0.80 7.47
N ALA A 81 1.19 -1.09 8.04
CA ALA A 81 2.06 -2.17 7.57
C ALA A 81 1.39 -3.55 7.71
N ASN A 82 0.74 -3.83 8.84
CA ASN A 82 -0.05 -5.06 9.02
C ASN A 82 -1.20 -5.16 8.01
N SER A 83 -1.90 -4.06 7.74
CA SER A 83 -2.97 -4.04 6.73
C SER A 83 -2.45 -4.27 5.31
N MET A 84 -1.26 -3.75 5.00
CA MET A 84 -0.59 -4.05 3.73
C MET A 84 -0.19 -5.53 3.65
N LYS A 85 0.34 -6.11 4.72
CA LYS A 85 0.65 -7.54 4.79
C LYS A 85 -0.60 -8.39 4.56
N LEU A 86 -1.70 -8.07 5.24
CA LEU A 86 -2.99 -8.75 5.04
C LEU A 86 -3.48 -8.61 3.59
N ARG A 87 -3.39 -7.42 3.01
CA ARG A 87 -3.78 -7.17 1.62
C ARG A 87 -2.96 -8.01 0.63
N LEU A 88 -1.64 -8.08 0.81
CA LEU A 88 -0.78 -8.93 -0.02
C LEU A 88 -1.15 -10.42 0.12
N ALA A 89 -1.41 -10.88 1.34
CA ALA A 89 -1.82 -12.25 1.62
C ALA A 89 -3.14 -12.60 0.90
N MET A 90 -4.15 -11.71 1.01
CA MET A 90 -5.43 -11.88 0.31
C MET A 90 -5.28 -11.89 -1.21
N ARG A 91 -4.30 -11.17 -1.75
CA ARG A 91 -4.04 -11.12 -3.19
C ARG A 91 -3.54 -12.44 -3.76
N VAL A 92 -2.80 -13.21 -2.97
CA VAL A 92 -2.18 -14.49 -3.39
C VAL A 92 -2.84 -15.72 -2.75
N VAL A 93 -3.96 -15.56 -2.04
CA VAL A 93 -4.62 -16.64 -1.28
C VAL A 93 -5.08 -17.83 -2.14
N TYR A 94 -5.43 -17.58 -3.39
CA TYR A 94 -5.88 -18.61 -4.34
C TYR A 94 -4.77 -19.11 -5.28
N THR A 95 -3.51 -18.86 -4.92
CA THR A 95 -2.35 -19.32 -5.69
C THR A 95 -1.53 -20.32 -4.86
N ASP A 96 -0.59 -21.03 -5.51
CA ASP A 96 0.35 -21.93 -4.84
C ASP A 96 1.53 -21.17 -4.18
N PHE A 97 1.33 -19.89 -3.85
CA PHE A 97 2.37 -19.06 -3.25
C PHE A 97 2.75 -19.58 -1.86
N VAL A 98 4.07 -19.64 -1.63
CA VAL A 98 4.66 -19.89 -0.32
C VAL A 98 5.77 -18.86 -0.11
N SER A 99 5.81 -18.22 1.05
CA SER A 99 6.83 -17.22 1.38
C SER A 99 8.22 -17.83 1.55
N SER A 100 9.26 -16.99 1.62
CA SER A 100 10.63 -17.38 1.96
C SER A 100 10.74 -18.17 3.27
N LYS A 101 9.82 -17.89 4.21
CA LYS A 101 9.73 -18.54 5.53
C LYS A 101 8.87 -19.81 5.53
N GLY A 102 8.42 -20.27 4.37
CA GLY A 102 7.58 -21.46 4.25
C GLY A 102 6.12 -21.26 4.69
N LEU A 103 5.65 -20.02 4.83
CA LEU A 103 4.29 -19.69 5.27
C LEU A 103 3.34 -19.58 4.09
N SER A 104 2.13 -20.12 4.25
CA SER A 104 1.05 -19.95 3.30
C SER A 104 0.46 -18.53 3.36
N PRO A 105 -0.24 -18.07 2.31
CA PRO A 105 -0.94 -16.79 2.32
C PRO A 105 -1.91 -16.64 3.50
N GLN A 106 -2.63 -17.70 3.84
CA GLN A 106 -3.54 -17.69 4.99
C GLN A 106 -2.79 -17.42 6.29
N GLN A 107 -1.68 -18.13 6.55
CA GLN A 107 -0.87 -17.92 7.75
C GLN A 107 -0.30 -16.51 7.83
N LEU A 108 0.15 -15.95 6.70
CA LEU A 108 0.65 -14.57 6.63
C LEU A 108 -0.45 -13.55 6.97
N GLY A 109 -1.67 -13.77 6.47
CA GLY A 109 -2.82 -12.92 6.78
C GLY A 109 -3.24 -13.03 8.25
N GLU A 110 -3.32 -14.24 8.79
CA GLU A 110 -3.63 -14.50 10.20
C GLU A 110 -2.61 -13.83 11.13
N GLN A 111 -1.32 -13.92 10.83
CA GLN A 111 -0.27 -13.21 11.59
C GLN A 111 -0.47 -11.70 11.59
N ALA A 112 -0.85 -11.10 10.45
CA ALA A 112 -1.07 -9.67 10.38
C ALA A 112 -2.25 -9.22 11.25
N VAL A 113 -3.33 -9.99 11.27
CA VAL A 113 -4.54 -9.69 12.07
C VAL A 113 -4.30 -9.95 13.56
N ALA A 114 -3.55 -11.02 13.90
CA ALA A 114 -3.27 -11.41 15.28
C ALA A 114 -2.17 -10.56 15.95
N HIS A 115 -1.53 -9.65 15.22
CA HIS A 115 -0.51 -8.77 15.78
C HIS A 115 -1.07 -7.91 16.92
N SER A 116 -0.27 -7.64 17.97
CA SER A 116 -0.68 -6.88 19.16
C SER A 116 -1.33 -5.52 18.83
N VAL A 117 -0.79 -4.82 17.84
CA VAL A 117 -1.30 -3.53 17.36
C VAL A 117 -2.48 -3.70 16.40
N GLY A 118 -2.57 -4.87 15.75
CA GLY A 118 -3.62 -5.20 14.78
C GLY A 118 -3.47 -4.49 13.44
N VAL A 119 -4.54 -4.53 12.67
CA VAL A 119 -4.70 -3.88 11.36
C VAL A 119 -5.49 -2.57 11.52
N MET A 120 -5.62 -1.79 10.44
CA MET A 120 -6.48 -0.61 10.38
C MET A 120 -7.93 -1.01 10.64
N GLN A 121 -8.63 -0.28 11.52
CA GLN A 121 -9.97 -0.65 12.00
C GLN A 121 -11.03 0.41 11.70
N SER A 122 -10.62 1.64 11.42
CA SER A 122 -11.54 2.77 11.23
C SER A 122 -10.98 3.79 10.24
N ASN A 123 -11.83 4.72 9.83
CA ASN A 123 -11.41 5.85 8.99
C ASN A 123 -10.35 6.75 9.66
N ALA A 124 -10.22 6.69 10.99
CA ALA A 124 -9.17 7.42 11.72
C ALA A 124 -7.76 6.83 11.48
N ASP A 125 -7.68 5.59 10.98
CA ASP A 125 -6.44 4.92 10.63
C ASP A 125 -6.06 5.12 9.14
N ASN A 126 -6.85 5.85 8.36
CA ASN A 126 -6.59 6.06 6.94
C ASN A 126 -5.24 6.77 6.72
N ALA A 127 -4.43 6.19 5.81
CA ALA A 127 -3.23 6.82 5.30
C ALA A 127 -3.60 7.97 4.36
N GLN A 128 -3.64 9.17 4.87
CA GLN A 128 -4.04 10.35 4.13
C GLN A 128 -2.93 11.40 4.19
N LEU A 129 -2.43 11.81 3.03
CA LEU A 129 -1.50 12.94 2.95
C LEU A 129 -2.19 14.21 3.45
N SER A 130 -1.47 14.97 4.27
CA SER A 130 -1.97 16.26 4.72
C SER A 130 -2.18 17.19 3.51
N SER A 131 -3.15 18.09 3.61
CA SER A 131 -3.44 19.08 2.56
C SER A 131 -2.24 20.02 2.26
N LEU A 132 -1.27 20.07 3.15
CA LEU A 132 -0.03 20.84 2.97
C LEU A 132 0.95 20.20 1.99
N ALA A 133 0.87 18.86 1.78
CA ALA A 133 1.81 18.14 0.91
C ALA A 133 1.65 18.50 -0.57
N PHE A 134 0.45 18.82 -1.02
CA PHE A 134 0.16 19.01 -2.44
C PHE A 134 -0.65 20.26 -2.74
N GLY A 135 -0.82 21.19 -1.97
CA GLY A 135 -1.71 22.31 -2.29
C GLY A 135 -3.04 21.87 -2.94
N LYS A 136 -3.96 22.77 -3.09
CA LYS A 136 -5.31 22.49 -3.60
C LYS A 136 -5.33 21.91 -5.03
N ASP A 137 -4.31 22.22 -5.82
CA ASP A 137 -4.27 21.92 -7.26
C ASP A 137 -3.20 20.89 -7.66
N GLY A 138 -2.50 20.27 -6.70
CA GLY A 138 -1.31 19.46 -6.95
C GLY A 138 -1.52 17.94 -6.98
N ASN A 139 -2.72 17.41 -6.69
CA ASN A 139 -2.95 15.99 -6.72
C ASN A 139 -3.44 15.53 -8.11
N PRO A 140 -2.60 14.80 -8.88
CA PRO A 140 -2.97 14.34 -10.22
C PRO A 140 -4.23 13.44 -10.24
N LEU A 141 -4.44 12.64 -9.18
CA LEU A 141 -5.63 11.79 -9.05
C LEU A 141 -6.88 12.61 -8.77
N TYR A 142 -6.77 13.65 -7.94
CA TYR A 142 -7.87 14.59 -7.73
C TYR A 142 -8.25 15.26 -9.06
N THR A 143 -7.26 15.74 -9.80
CA THR A 143 -7.48 16.36 -11.11
C THR A 143 -8.13 15.38 -12.09
N ALA A 144 -7.66 14.13 -12.15
CA ALA A 144 -8.21 13.10 -13.04
C ALA A 144 -9.65 12.70 -12.67
N CYS A 145 -9.98 12.64 -11.36
CA CYS A 145 -11.31 12.22 -10.90
C CYS A 145 -12.34 13.35 -10.86
N MET A 146 -11.90 14.58 -10.56
CA MET A 146 -12.80 15.70 -10.33
C MET A 146 -12.81 16.71 -11.47
N TYR A 147 -11.85 16.64 -12.40
CA TYR A 147 -11.63 17.73 -13.32
C TYR A 147 -11.11 17.26 -14.68
N ASN A 148 -11.98 17.25 -15.63
CA ASN A 148 -11.61 17.11 -17.03
C ASN A 148 -12.31 18.14 -17.94
N SER A 149 -12.45 19.36 -17.44
CA SER A 149 -12.99 20.43 -18.26
C SER A 149 -11.94 21.52 -18.47
N PRO A 150 -11.64 21.90 -19.71
CA PRO A 150 -10.67 22.96 -20.01
C PRO A 150 -11.11 24.37 -19.60
N ALA A 151 -12.29 24.54 -19.04
CA ALA A 151 -12.89 25.84 -18.76
C ALA A 151 -13.19 26.14 -17.29
N GLY A 152 -12.59 25.42 -16.32
CA GLY A 152 -12.80 25.73 -14.92
C GLY A 152 -14.21 25.42 -14.38
N SER A 153 -15.01 24.67 -15.11
CA SER A 153 -16.33 24.22 -14.66
C SER A 153 -16.20 22.91 -13.90
N VAL A 154 -16.63 22.92 -12.65
CA VAL A 154 -16.58 21.76 -11.72
C VAL A 154 -17.73 20.78 -11.99
N THR A 155 -18.12 20.60 -13.21
CA THR A 155 -19.21 19.69 -13.58
C THR A 155 -18.69 18.50 -14.34
N GLY A 156 -18.41 17.41 -13.63
CA GLY A 156 -18.26 16.09 -14.18
C GLY A 156 -16.87 15.79 -14.79
N GLY A 157 -16.04 15.09 -14.04
CA GLY A 157 -14.88 14.43 -14.61
C GLY A 157 -15.28 13.32 -15.58
N ASP A 158 -14.41 12.97 -16.52
CA ASP A 158 -14.62 11.82 -17.41
C ASP A 158 -14.52 10.48 -16.65
N SER A 159 -14.11 10.53 -15.39
CA SER A 159 -13.99 9.35 -14.53
C SER A 159 -15.31 9.09 -13.79
N HIS A 160 -15.92 7.95 -14.09
CA HIS A 160 -17.14 7.47 -13.44
C HIS A 160 -16.85 6.18 -12.66
N ALA A 161 -17.59 5.97 -11.59
CA ALA A 161 -17.57 4.67 -10.92
C ALA A 161 -18.12 3.60 -11.88
N ALA A 162 -17.39 2.51 -12.04
CA ALA A 162 -17.83 1.40 -12.89
C ALA A 162 -19.15 0.80 -12.35
N ALA A 163 -20.05 0.43 -13.25
CA ALA A 163 -21.33 -0.17 -12.88
C ALA A 163 -21.17 -1.38 -11.97
N ASP A 164 -20.16 -2.20 -12.20
CA ASP A 164 -19.86 -3.38 -11.39
C ASP A 164 -19.64 -3.03 -9.92
N ILE A 165 -18.80 -2.02 -9.62
CA ILE A 165 -18.55 -1.61 -8.24
C ILE A 165 -19.80 -1.03 -7.57
N ILE A 166 -20.62 -0.30 -8.33
CA ILE A 166 -21.89 0.22 -7.82
C ILE A 166 -22.85 -0.91 -7.48
N CYS A 167 -22.94 -1.94 -8.34
CA CYS A 167 -23.75 -3.13 -8.07
C CYS A 167 -23.29 -3.85 -6.80
N TYR A 168 -21.98 -4.04 -6.62
CA TYR A 168 -21.46 -4.62 -5.38
C TYR A 168 -21.79 -3.78 -4.14
N MET A 169 -21.67 -2.46 -4.21
CA MET A 169 -21.97 -1.56 -3.11
C MET A 169 -23.46 -1.54 -2.76
N ASN A 170 -24.33 -1.73 -3.73
CA ASN A 170 -25.79 -1.76 -3.55
C ASN A 170 -26.36 -3.16 -3.30
N GLY A 171 -25.52 -4.20 -3.21
CA GLY A 171 -25.96 -5.56 -2.93
C GLY A 171 -26.66 -6.27 -4.08
N TYR A 172 -26.44 -5.85 -5.30
CA TYR A 172 -27.10 -6.41 -6.51
C TYR A 172 -28.63 -6.25 -6.57
N GLU A 173 -29.15 -5.27 -5.87
CA GLU A 173 -30.57 -4.91 -5.99
C GLU A 173 -30.84 -3.95 -7.16
#